data_bbe5d150cb7f2f6f0f71b3df5d7ca9d4
#
_entry.id   bbe5d150cb7f2f6f0f71b3df5d7ca9d4
#
_cell.length_a   1.000
_cell.length_b   1.000
_cell.length_c   1.000
_cell.angle_alpha   90.00
_cell.angle_beta   90.00
_cell.angle_gamma   90.00
#
_symmetry.space_group_name_H-M   'P 1'
#
loop_
_entity.id
_entity.type
_entity.pdbx_description
1 polymer ?
#
loop_
_entity_poly.entity_id
_entity_poly.type
_entity_poly.pdbx_seq_one_letter_code
_entity_poly.pdbx_strand_id
1 'polypeptide(L)'
;MQNADRTIIRELAKQYAELANSDAQKRSHIRMRDSNDLKIVRPPVLIDEIPWYELTADDSLVCRSENPLARRTEWFLRRMLFQKKHLHTDLLMPDYWKVRMAYEISPLGVEKQVTQSTARAKSFLDVLEEEEALERIQEPSFLARPDLDERNMNFFTDLFHDILPVRLVGANCMYMQFWDDISELRGVEPIYEDMYDRPEYLHQIMQKFVRRASAQMDFLEKNFHVDNDPITLHCTPGMISGLAEDGLKATWYRGMAQPFSCVSPSMFKEFEFDYIKPLAERCAYTYYGCCEPLDNRIEILKKIRNLRKIGAALSPRLRVDLSKIAK
;
A
#
# COMPACT_ATOMS: atom_id res chain seq x y z
N MET A 1 14.63 26.16 0.37
CA MET A 1 13.20 26.51 0.49
C MET A 1 13.09 27.99 0.84
N GLN A 2 12.20 28.73 0.19
CA GLN A 2 11.98 30.15 0.47
C GLN A 2 11.30 30.37 1.83
N ASN A 3 11.51 31.53 2.45
CA ASN A 3 10.88 31.83 3.76
C ASN A 3 9.34 31.77 3.72
N ALA A 4 8.74 32.19 2.60
CA ALA A 4 7.28 32.12 2.41
C ALA A 4 6.75 30.68 2.48
N ASP A 5 7.37 29.75 1.74
CA ASP A 5 7.01 28.33 1.76
C ASP A 5 7.14 27.74 3.18
N ARG A 6 8.25 28.08 3.87
CA ARG A 6 8.50 27.64 5.24
C ARG A 6 7.38 28.08 6.20
N THR A 7 6.97 29.35 6.10
CA THR A 7 5.89 29.90 6.95
C THR A 7 4.58 29.17 6.72
N ILE A 8 4.18 28.98 5.46
CA ILE A 8 2.93 28.27 5.10
C ILE A 8 2.91 26.86 5.70
N ILE A 9 3.99 26.09 5.47
CA ILE A 9 4.05 24.68 5.93
C ILE A 9 4.04 24.60 7.45
N ARG A 10 4.78 25.47 8.13
CA ARG A 10 4.83 25.46 9.60
C ARG A 10 3.48 25.80 10.24
N GLU A 11 2.73 26.75 9.69
CA GLU A 11 1.38 27.08 10.18
C GLU A 11 0.40 25.91 9.99
N LEU A 12 0.45 25.22 8.85
CA LEU A 12 -0.34 24.01 8.64
C LEU A 12 0.10 22.85 9.55
N ALA A 13 1.41 22.70 9.78
CA ALA A 13 1.95 21.67 10.65
C ALA A 13 1.55 21.88 12.13
N LYS A 14 1.46 23.11 12.61
CA LYS A 14 0.94 23.41 13.97
C LYS A 14 -0.51 22.95 14.13
N GLN A 15 -1.37 23.27 13.17
CA GLN A 15 -2.76 22.81 13.15
C GLN A 15 -2.86 21.30 13.11
N TYR A 16 -2.01 20.66 12.27
CA TYR A 16 -1.91 19.21 12.17
C TYR A 16 -1.50 18.60 13.52
N ALA A 17 -0.46 19.13 14.16
CA ALA A 17 0.07 18.63 15.43
C ALA A 17 -0.97 18.74 16.56
N GLU A 18 -1.73 19.84 16.62
CA GLU A 18 -2.82 20.00 17.59
C GLU A 18 -3.87 18.90 17.43
N LEU A 19 -4.31 18.64 16.20
CA LEU A 19 -5.28 17.59 15.92
C LEU A 19 -4.70 16.19 16.21
N ALA A 20 -3.46 15.93 15.80
CA ALA A 20 -2.79 14.64 16.00
C ALA A 20 -2.63 14.26 17.47
N ASN A 21 -2.42 15.25 18.34
CA ASN A 21 -2.29 15.06 19.79
C ASN A 21 -3.62 15.06 20.55
N SER A 22 -4.75 15.24 19.87
CA SER A 22 -6.06 15.31 20.50
C SER A 22 -6.51 13.97 21.10
N ASP A 23 -7.36 14.01 22.14
CA ASP A 23 -7.96 12.81 22.71
C ASP A 23 -8.86 12.06 21.71
N ALA A 24 -9.41 12.76 20.73
CA ALA A 24 -10.14 12.14 19.63
C ALA A 24 -9.22 11.22 18.80
N GLN A 25 -7.99 11.65 18.53
CA GLN A 25 -7.00 10.81 17.83
C GLN A 25 -6.60 9.59 18.67
N LYS A 26 -6.32 9.77 19.96
CA LYS A 26 -6.00 8.64 20.86
C LYS A 26 -7.11 7.59 20.84
N ARG A 27 -8.39 8.01 20.88
CA ARG A 27 -9.54 7.09 20.79
C ARG A 27 -9.62 6.39 19.42
N SER A 28 -9.34 7.09 18.33
CA SER A 28 -9.29 6.48 16.98
C SER A 28 -8.19 5.44 16.89
N HIS A 29 -6.99 5.73 17.38
CA HIS A 29 -5.86 4.78 17.43
C HIS A 29 -6.21 3.50 18.22
N ILE A 30 -6.77 3.65 19.43
CA ILE A 30 -7.20 2.51 20.26
C ILE A 30 -8.25 1.67 19.52
N ARG A 31 -9.27 2.31 18.94
CA ARG A 31 -10.34 1.62 18.20
C ARG A 31 -9.81 0.85 17.00
N MET A 32 -8.90 1.44 16.23
CA MET A 32 -8.28 0.78 15.08
C MET A 32 -7.48 -0.45 15.50
N ARG A 33 -6.63 -0.31 16.52
CA ARG A 33 -5.87 -1.42 17.08
C ARG A 33 -6.80 -2.52 17.60
N ASP A 34 -7.79 -2.15 18.42
CA ASP A 34 -8.70 -3.12 19.03
C ASP A 34 -9.55 -3.85 17.96
N SER A 35 -9.97 -3.15 16.89
CA SER A 35 -10.64 -3.77 15.75
C SER A 35 -9.73 -4.79 15.05
N ASN A 36 -8.45 -4.46 14.83
CA ASN A 36 -7.50 -5.38 14.23
C ASN A 36 -7.12 -6.54 15.16
N ASP A 37 -7.17 -6.33 16.46
CA ASP A 37 -7.03 -7.37 17.50
C ASP A 37 -8.28 -8.28 17.61
N LEU A 38 -9.30 -8.06 16.77
CA LEU A 38 -10.57 -8.79 16.76
C LEU A 38 -11.40 -8.61 18.04
N LYS A 39 -11.21 -7.50 18.75
CA LYS A 39 -12.08 -7.14 19.87
C LYS A 39 -13.40 -6.56 19.35
N ILE A 40 -14.47 -6.77 20.10
CA ILE A 40 -15.79 -6.21 19.77
C ILE A 40 -15.77 -4.71 20.07
N VAL A 41 -15.68 -3.91 19.01
CA VAL A 41 -15.73 -2.44 19.06
C VAL A 41 -16.63 -1.91 17.95
N ARG A 42 -17.05 -0.66 18.06
CA ARG A 42 -17.69 0.01 16.92
C ARG A 42 -16.74 -0.06 15.71
N PRO A 43 -17.18 -0.55 14.54
CA PRO A 43 -16.33 -0.60 13.35
C PRO A 43 -15.73 0.78 13.06
N PRO A 44 -14.41 0.87 12.79
CA PRO A 44 -13.81 2.11 12.33
C PRO A 44 -14.34 2.49 10.95
N VAL A 45 -14.50 3.78 10.72
CA VAL A 45 -14.93 4.34 9.44
C VAL A 45 -13.83 5.19 8.86
N LEU A 46 -13.42 4.88 7.65
CA LEU A 46 -12.43 5.62 6.87
C LEU A 46 -13.02 5.99 5.51
N ILE A 47 -12.56 7.11 4.97
CA ILE A 47 -12.79 7.50 3.58
C ILE A 47 -11.39 7.70 2.98
N ASP A 48 -10.99 6.85 2.04
CA ASP A 48 -9.65 6.84 1.49
C ASP A 48 -9.60 7.46 0.09
N GLU A 49 -10.37 6.95 -0.84
CA GLU A 49 -10.36 7.39 -2.23
C GLU A 49 -11.22 8.64 -2.46
N ILE A 50 -10.70 9.78 -2.00
CA ILE A 50 -11.36 11.08 -2.20
C ILE A 50 -10.95 11.64 -3.57
N PRO A 51 -11.90 12.04 -4.44
CA PRO A 51 -11.60 12.61 -5.75
C PRO A 51 -11.12 14.07 -5.62
N TRP A 52 -9.91 14.25 -5.11
CA TRP A 52 -9.31 15.56 -4.82
C TRP A 52 -9.33 16.52 -6.00
N TYR A 53 -9.31 16.01 -7.23
CA TYR A 53 -9.37 16.81 -8.45
C TYR A 53 -10.75 17.46 -8.67
N GLU A 54 -11.80 16.97 -8.02
CA GLU A 54 -13.14 17.56 -8.05
C GLU A 54 -13.34 18.63 -6.97
N LEU A 55 -12.44 18.68 -5.98
CA LEU A 55 -12.49 19.62 -4.85
C LEU A 55 -11.59 20.85 -5.04
N THR A 56 -11.17 21.13 -6.28
CA THR A 56 -10.22 22.20 -6.59
C THR A 56 -10.74 23.62 -6.34
N ALA A 57 -12.05 23.78 -6.18
CA ALA A 57 -12.67 25.08 -5.89
C ALA A 57 -12.58 25.47 -4.39
N ASP A 58 -12.16 24.58 -3.51
CA ASP A 58 -11.98 24.87 -2.09
C ASP A 58 -10.63 25.51 -1.82
N ASP A 59 -10.64 26.77 -1.39
CA ASP A 59 -9.42 27.55 -1.10
C ASP A 59 -8.51 26.90 -0.07
N SER A 60 -9.05 26.09 0.85
CA SER A 60 -8.25 25.39 1.86
C SER A 60 -7.34 24.31 1.27
N LEU A 61 -7.64 23.83 0.06
CA LEU A 61 -6.87 22.84 -0.69
C LEU A 61 -5.88 23.44 -1.68
N VAL A 62 -5.93 24.77 -1.90
CA VAL A 62 -5.03 25.46 -2.84
C VAL A 62 -3.62 25.55 -2.29
N CYS A 63 -2.67 24.87 -2.92
CA CYS A 63 -1.25 24.95 -2.56
C CYS A 63 -0.62 26.25 -3.09
N ARG A 64 0.09 26.95 -2.22
CA ARG A 64 0.74 28.24 -2.50
C ARG A 64 2.27 28.16 -2.53
N SER A 65 2.85 27.06 -2.05
CA SER A 65 4.30 26.84 -2.07
C SER A 65 4.82 26.67 -3.50
N GLU A 66 5.97 27.26 -3.80
CA GLU A 66 6.62 27.17 -5.11
C GLU A 66 7.61 26.02 -5.21
N ASN A 67 8.37 25.76 -4.15
CA ASN A 67 9.31 24.64 -4.11
C ASN A 67 8.57 23.29 -4.20
N PRO A 68 8.97 22.37 -5.08
CA PRO A 68 8.24 21.10 -5.29
C PRO A 68 8.08 20.24 -4.03
N LEU A 69 9.11 20.17 -3.16
CA LEU A 69 9.04 19.40 -1.91
C LEU A 69 8.12 20.11 -0.91
N ALA A 70 8.22 21.44 -0.79
CA ALA A 70 7.34 22.26 0.02
C ALA A 70 5.87 22.10 -0.42
N ARG A 71 5.61 22.18 -1.73
CA ARG A 71 4.27 22.03 -2.30
C ARG A 71 3.66 20.65 -2.03
N ARG A 72 4.47 19.58 -2.10
CA ARG A 72 4.02 18.22 -1.75
C ARG A 72 3.69 18.10 -0.27
N THR A 73 4.51 18.69 0.60
CA THR A 73 4.29 18.72 2.05
C THR A 73 3.03 19.52 2.41
N GLU A 74 2.86 20.71 1.80
CA GLU A 74 1.67 21.53 1.94
C GLU A 74 0.41 20.79 1.51
N TRP A 75 0.45 20.13 0.35
CA TRP A 75 -0.66 19.34 -0.17
C TRP A 75 -1.09 18.22 0.78
N PHE A 76 -0.14 17.49 1.36
CA PHE A 76 -0.43 16.48 2.36
C PHE A 76 -1.12 17.08 3.59
N LEU A 77 -0.56 18.13 4.18
CA LEU A 77 -1.11 18.77 5.37
C LEU A 77 -2.53 19.32 5.14
N ARG A 78 -2.75 20.01 4.02
CA ARG A 78 -4.07 20.55 3.67
C ARG A 78 -5.12 19.44 3.54
N ARG A 79 -4.79 18.35 2.88
CA ARG A 79 -5.70 17.19 2.74
C ARG A 79 -6.06 16.57 4.08
N MET A 80 -5.09 16.38 4.97
CA MET A 80 -5.34 15.84 6.30
C MET A 80 -6.24 16.76 7.13
N LEU A 81 -5.97 18.07 7.11
CA LEU A 81 -6.78 19.08 7.80
C LEU A 81 -8.20 19.15 7.21
N PHE A 82 -8.32 19.13 5.88
CA PHE A 82 -9.62 19.12 5.19
C PHE A 82 -10.46 17.91 5.59
N GLN A 83 -9.87 16.70 5.51
CA GLN A 83 -10.58 15.49 5.91
C GLN A 83 -11.05 15.57 7.35
N LYS A 84 -10.19 16.03 8.25
CA LYS A 84 -10.54 16.11 9.68
C LYS A 84 -11.62 17.12 9.97
N LYS A 85 -11.66 18.22 9.21
CA LYS A 85 -12.65 19.29 9.33
C LYS A 85 -14.04 18.89 8.78
N HIS A 86 -14.05 18.19 7.62
CA HIS A 86 -15.29 17.98 6.87
C HIS A 86 -15.81 16.54 6.94
N LEU A 87 -14.97 15.56 7.29
CA LEU A 87 -15.33 14.16 7.31
C LEU A 87 -15.21 13.60 8.73
N HIS A 88 -16.34 13.21 9.31
CA HIS A 88 -16.40 12.63 10.66
C HIS A 88 -15.99 11.16 10.67
N THR A 89 -14.71 10.91 10.35
CA THR A 89 -14.13 9.57 10.24
C THR A 89 -13.11 9.28 11.34
N ASP A 90 -12.70 8.02 11.43
CA ASP A 90 -11.62 7.57 12.30
C ASP A 90 -10.22 7.75 11.64
N LEU A 91 -10.06 8.78 10.79
CA LEU A 91 -8.79 9.13 10.15
C LEU A 91 -7.67 9.21 11.19
N LEU A 92 -6.58 8.47 10.96
CA LEU A 92 -5.42 8.48 11.82
C LEU A 92 -4.41 9.53 11.37
N MET A 93 -3.97 10.33 12.33
CA MET A 93 -2.94 11.35 12.17
C MET A 93 -1.77 11.03 13.12
N PRO A 94 -0.60 10.64 12.61
CA PRO A 94 0.58 10.44 13.45
C PRO A 94 0.97 11.73 14.20
N ASP A 95 1.40 11.59 15.44
CA ASP A 95 1.95 12.69 16.23
C ASP A 95 3.44 12.99 15.92
N TYR A 96 3.92 12.52 14.77
CA TYR A 96 5.26 12.75 14.24
C TYR A 96 5.24 12.80 12.71
N TRP A 97 6.26 13.43 12.15
CA TRP A 97 6.49 13.48 10.70
C TRP A 97 7.31 12.28 10.26
N LYS A 98 6.85 11.58 9.20
CA LYS A 98 7.52 10.41 8.66
C LYS A 98 8.49 10.80 7.54
N VAL A 99 9.72 10.38 7.67
CA VAL A 99 10.70 10.32 6.57
C VAL A 99 10.90 8.84 6.24
N ARG A 100 10.55 8.44 5.04
CA ARG A 100 10.72 7.04 4.61
C ARG A 100 12.16 6.80 4.19
N MET A 101 12.73 5.68 4.65
CA MET A 101 14.02 5.19 4.19
C MET A 101 14.02 5.01 2.68
N ALA A 102 15.08 5.47 2.04
CA ALA A 102 15.23 5.49 0.59
C ALA A 102 16.09 4.31 0.10
N TYR A 103 15.65 3.69 -0.96
CA TYR A 103 16.44 2.73 -1.71
C TYR A 103 16.06 2.77 -3.19
N GLU A 104 16.95 2.27 -4.02
CA GLU A 104 16.73 2.07 -5.45
C GLU A 104 16.59 0.59 -5.74
N ILE A 105 15.77 0.29 -6.74
CA ILE A 105 15.62 -1.05 -7.30
C ILE A 105 15.90 -0.97 -8.80
N SER A 106 16.68 -1.92 -9.32
CA SER A 106 16.95 -1.98 -10.77
C SER A 106 15.66 -2.12 -11.56
N PRO A 107 15.61 -1.59 -12.80
CA PRO A 107 14.48 -1.78 -13.70
C PRO A 107 14.12 -3.26 -13.85
N LEU A 108 12.86 -3.52 -14.22
CA LEU A 108 12.39 -4.88 -14.49
C LEU A 108 13.00 -5.46 -15.79
N GLY A 109 13.46 -4.58 -16.70
CA GLY A 109 13.98 -4.97 -18.02
C GLY A 109 12.91 -4.98 -19.12
N VAL A 110 11.63 -4.94 -18.73
CA VAL A 110 10.49 -4.68 -19.60
C VAL A 110 9.73 -3.47 -19.07
N GLU A 111 9.26 -2.62 -19.96
CA GLU A 111 8.59 -1.39 -19.58
C GLU A 111 7.12 -1.40 -20.00
N LYS A 112 6.24 -0.90 -19.11
CA LYS A 112 4.84 -0.68 -19.43
C LYS A 112 4.70 0.39 -20.51
N GLN A 113 4.03 0.08 -21.61
CA GLN A 113 3.77 1.01 -22.69
C GLN A 113 2.30 1.39 -22.72
N VAL A 114 2.01 2.64 -22.40
CA VAL A 114 0.63 3.17 -22.39
C VAL A 114 0.25 3.54 -23.82
N THR A 115 -0.78 2.90 -24.37
CA THR A 115 -1.31 3.18 -25.71
C THR A 115 -2.41 4.23 -25.69
N GLN A 116 -3.24 4.24 -24.66
CA GLN A 116 -4.27 5.24 -24.44
C GLN A 116 -4.32 5.62 -22.96
N SER A 117 -4.53 6.90 -22.68
CA SER A 117 -4.70 7.40 -21.32
C SER A 117 -5.81 8.42 -21.28
N THR A 118 -6.78 8.19 -20.41
CA THR A 118 -7.82 9.17 -20.05
C THR A 118 -7.68 9.50 -18.56
N ALA A 119 -8.48 10.45 -18.08
CA ALA A 119 -8.51 10.75 -16.63
C ALA A 119 -8.93 9.55 -15.77
N ARG A 120 -9.55 8.51 -16.35
CA ARG A 120 -10.16 7.38 -15.63
C ARG A 120 -9.64 6.01 -16.04
N ALA A 121 -8.99 5.87 -17.19
CA ALA A 121 -8.55 4.58 -17.72
C ALA A 121 -7.25 4.68 -18.52
N LYS A 122 -6.46 3.63 -18.47
CA LYS A 122 -5.26 3.44 -19.29
C LYS A 122 -5.36 2.11 -20.02
N SER A 123 -4.89 2.09 -21.26
CA SER A 123 -4.67 0.86 -22.03
C SER A 123 -3.18 0.67 -22.23
N PHE A 124 -2.74 -0.58 -22.18
CA PHE A 124 -1.33 -0.93 -22.29
C PHE A 124 -1.08 -1.81 -23.51
N LEU A 125 0.11 -1.70 -24.07
CA LEU A 125 0.60 -2.60 -25.11
C LEU A 125 1.03 -3.91 -24.45
N ASP A 126 0.71 -5.02 -25.09
CA ASP A 126 1.27 -6.32 -24.71
C ASP A 126 2.76 -6.38 -25.08
N VAL A 127 3.60 -6.39 -24.06
CA VAL A 127 5.06 -6.46 -24.21
C VAL A 127 5.61 -7.84 -23.80
N LEU A 128 4.72 -8.75 -23.39
CA LEU A 128 4.98 -10.14 -23.00
C LEU A 128 4.22 -11.13 -23.90
N GLU A 129 3.90 -10.75 -25.14
CA GLU A 129 3.21 -11.61 -26.10
C GLU A 129 4.08 -12.83 -26.47
N GLU A 130 5.36 -12.59 -26.77
CA GLU A 130 6.31 -13.62 -27.15
C GLU A 130 7.05 -14.17 -25.93
N GLU A 131 7.25 -15.49 -25.90
CA GLU A 131 7.90 -16.15 -24.74
C GLU A 131 9.35 -15.69 -24.51
N GLU A 132 10.06 -15.30 -25.58
CA GLU A 132 11.39 -14.73 -25.52
C GLU A 132 11.45 -13.41 -24.70
N ALA A 133 10.30 -12.74 -24.54
CA ALA A 133 10.22 -11.55 -23.70
C ALA A 133 10.55 -11.82 -22.22
N LEU A 134 10.41 -13.07 -21.76
CA LEU A 134 10.81 -13.48 -20.41
C LEU A 134 12.31 -13.27 -20.15
N GLU A 135 13.16 -13.44 -21.15
CA GLU A 135 14.60 -13.25 -21.00
C GLU A 135 14.98 -11.79 -20.71
N ARG A 136 14.11 -10.86 -21.10
CA ARG A 136 14.29 -9.43 -20.81
C ARG A 136 13.98 -9.06 -19.36
N ILE A 137 13.19 -9.88 -18.65
CA ILE A 137 12.88 -9.66 -17.23
C ILE A 137 14.12 -9.97 -16.40
N GLN A 138 14.71 -8.93 -15.83
CA GLN A 138 15.98 -8.97 -15.12
C GLN A 138 15.82 -9.36 -13.66
N GLU A 139 16.82 -10.03 -13.10
CA GLU A 139 16.94 -10.21 -11.66
C GLU A 139 17.13 -8.85 -10.98
N PRO A 140 16.52 -8.64 -9.81
CA PRO A 140 16.59 -7.35 -9.14
C PRO A 140 17.95 -7.13 -8.48
N SER A 141 18.42 -5.89 -8.54
CA SER A 141 19.45 -5.39 -7.63
C SER A 141 18.91 -4.22 -6.82
N PHE A 142 19.42 -4.05 -5.61
CA PHE A 142 18.96 -3.05 -4.66
C PHE A 142 20.13 -2.22 -4.14
N LEU A 143 19.90 -0.92 -3.96
CA LEU A 143 20.88 0.02 -3.41
C LEU A 143 20.23 0.86 -2.33
N ALA A 144 20.69 0.75 -1.08
CA ALA A 144 20.29 1.64 0.00
C ALA A 144 20.82 3.05 -0.24
N ARG A 145 20.03 4.07 0.11
CA ARG A 145 20.36 5.49 -0.11
C ARG A 145 20.39 6.27 1.22
N PRO A 146 21.31 5.93 2.13
CA PRO A 146 21.45 6.65 3.42
C PRO A 146 21.76 8.13 3.25
N ASP A 147 22.38 8.53 2.13
CA ASP A 147 22.60 9.92 1.75
C ASP A 147 21.29 10.70 1.58
N LEU A 148 20.27 10.07 1.01
CA LEU A 148 18.94 10.65 0.88
C LEU A 148 18.21 10.67 2.21
N ASP A 149 18.38 9.64 3.03
CA ASP A 149 17.78 9.56 4.37
C ASP A 149 18.28 10.69 5.25
N GLU A 150 19.59 10.88 5.34
CA GLU A 150 20.20 11.95 6.11
C GLU A 150 19.75 13.33 5.61
N ARG A 151 19.80 13.56 4.31
CA ARG A 151 19.34 14.82 3.69
C ARG A 151 17.88 15.14 4.04
N ASN A 152 17.00 14.15 3.92
CA ASN A 152 15.58 14.35 4.17
C ASN A 152 15.29 14.50 5.68
N MET A 153 15.97 13.73 6.53
CA MET A 153 15.89 13.87 7.99
C MET A 153 16.30 15.27 8.43
N ASN A 154 17.44 15.76 7.96
CA ASN A 154 17.94 17.09 8.31
C ASN A 154 16.98 18.18 7.84
N PHE A 155 16.43 18.05 6.62
CA PHE A 155 15.47 19.01 6.07
C PHE A 155 14.17 19.08 6.90
N PHE A 156 13.57 17.95 7.22
CA PHE A 156 12.30 17.95 7.96
C PHE A 156 12.50 18.23 9.45
N THR A 157 13.64 17.83 10.03
CA THR A 157 13.97 18.19 11.41
C THR A 157 14.13 19.71 11.53
N ASP A 158 14.86 20.36 10.62
CA ASP A 158 14.95 21.83 10.60
C ASP A 158 13.58 22.50 10.41
N LEU A 159 12.71 21.88 9.63
CA LEU A 159 11.38 22.43 9.35
C LEU A 159 10.41 22.29 10.53
N PHE A 160 10.46 21.16 11.27
CA PHE A 160 9.43 20.78 12.24
C PHE A 160 9.90 20.60 13.68
N HIS A 161 11.18 20.79 14.01
CA HIS A 161 11.79 20.45 15.31
C HIS A 161 11.00 20.90 16.56
N ASP A 162 10.30 22.03 16.48
CA ASP A 162 9.51 22.63 17.57
C ASP A 162 8.00 22.37 17.46
N ILE A 163 7.58 21.61 16.43
CA ILE A 163 6.15 21.35 16.13
C ILE A 163 5.82 19.87 16.22
N LEU A 164 6.61 19.03 15.55
CA LEU A 164 6.43 17.59 15.45
C LEU A 164 7.77 16.88 15.52
N PRO A 165 7.90 15.76 16.26
CA PRO A 165 9.03 14.87 16.10
C PRO A 165 9.17 14.40 14.66
N VAL A 166 10.38 14.24 14.16
CA VAL A 166 10.64 13.65 12.85
C VAL A 166 11.24 12.27 13.05
N ARG A 167 10.68 11.26 12.38
CA ARG A 167 11.16 9.88 12.48
C ARG A 167 11.51 9.33 11.10
N LEU A 168 12.67 8.69 11.02
CA LEU A 168 13.02 7.84 9.89
C LEU A 168 12.28 6.51 10.06
N VAL A 169 11.52 6.11 9.06
CA VAL A 169 10.65 4.91 9.11
C VAL A 169 10.99 3.97 7.96
N GLY A 170 10.99 2.68 8.25
CA GLY A 170 11.21 1.62 7.28
C GLY A 170 9.92 1.24 6.52
N ALA A 171 9.98 0.08 5.88
CA ALA A 171 8.81 -0.50 5.23
C ALA A 171 7.87 -1.10 6.28
N ASN A 172 6.63 -0.67 6.30
CA ASN A 172 5.60 -1.15 7.22
C ASN A 172 4.61 -2.12 6.57
N CYS A 173 4.75 -2.36 5.29
CA CYS A 173 3.89 -3.25 4.51
C CYS A 173 4.66 -3.78 3.30
N MET A 174 4.62 -5.10 3.13
CA MET A 174 5.06 -5.77 1.90
C MET A 174 3.87 -5.81 0.95
N TYR A 175 3.84 -4.85 0.02
CA TYR A 175 2.73 -4.64 -0.91
C TYR A 175 2.99 -5.39 -2.21
N MET A 176 2.21 -6.42 -2.48
CA MET A 176 2.36 -7.32 -3.63
C MET A 176 1.07 -7.40 -4.43
N GLN A 177 1.12 -7.03 -5.70
CA GLN A 177 0.00 -7.01 -6.65
C GLN A 177 0.42 -7.60 -8.00
N PHE A 178 0.95 -8.82 -7.96
CA PHE A 178 1.63 -9.42 -9.12
C PHE A 178 0.79 -9.40 -10.40
N TRP A 179 -0.46 -9.86 -10.34
CA TRP A 179 -1.31 -9.91 -11.53
C TRP A 179 -1.79 -8.55 -12.00
N ASP A 180 -1.92 -7.57 -11.10
CA ASP A 180 -2.17 -6.19 -11.49
C ASP A 180 -0.98 -5.65 -12.30
N ASP A 181 0.25 -5.87 -11.83
CA ASP A 181 1.48 -5.46 -12.53
C ASP A 181 1.69 -6.24 -13.83
N ILE A 182 1.45 -7.56 -13.84
CA ILE A 182 1.57 -8.41 -15.04
C ILE A 182 0.52 -8.02 -16.08
N SER A 183 -0.70 -7.68 -15.67
CA SER A 183 -1.76 -7.25 -16.60
C SER A 183 -1.44 -5.95 -17.34
N GLU A 184 -0.60 -5.09 -16.76
CA GLU A 184 -0.11 -3.88 -17.44
C GLU A 184 1.02 -4.16 -18.45
N LEU A 185 1.55 -5.39 -18.48
CA LEU A 185 2.59 -5.84 -19.42
C LEU A 185 2.07 -6.82 -20.45
N ARG A 186 1.08 -7.67 -20.09
CA ARG A 186 0.54 -8.74 -20.92
C ARG A 186 -0.87 -8.44 -21.42
N GLY A 187 -1.68 -7.72 -20.64
CA GLY A 187 -3.12 -7.57 -20.87
C GLY A 187 -3.94 -8.61 -20.10
N VAL A 188 -5.17 -8.26 -19.76
CA VAL A 188 -6.07 -9.13 -18.96
C VAL A 188 -6.61 -10.30 -19.80
N GLU A 189 -7.09 -10.02 -21.02
CA GLU A 189 -7.62 -11.06 -21.91
C GLU A 189 -6.58 -12.10 -22.27
N PRO A 190 -5.36 -11.73 -22.74
CA PRO A 190 -4.30 -12.69 -22.99
C PRO A 190 -3.88 -13.53 -21.76
N ILE A 191 -3.94 -12.96 -20.54
CA ILE A 191 -3.71 -13.75 -19.32
C ILE A 191 -4.75 -14.86 -19.15
N TYR A 192 -6.03 -14.57 -19.46
CA TYR A 192 -7.09 -15.59 -19.36
C TYR A 192 -6.94 -16.67 -20.41
N GLU A 193 -6.54 -16.32 -21.63
CA GLU A 193 -6.25 -17.29 -22.70
C GLU A 193 -5.05 -18.17 -22.31
N ASP A 194 -3.97 -17.56 -21.85
CA ASP A 194 -2.76 -18.26 -21.44
C ASP A 194 -2.96 -19.21 -20.24
N MET A 195 -3.95 -18.98 -19.38
CA MET A 195 -4.29 -19.92 -18.32
C MET A 195 -4.68 -21.31 -18.84
N TYR A 196 -5.15 -21.39 -20.10
CA TYR A 196 -5.52 -22.64 -20.78
C TYR A 196 -4.50 -23.06 -21.82
N ASP A 197 -4.01 -22.12 -22.62
CA ASP A 197 -3.20 -22.42 -23.81
C ASP A 197 -1.71 -22.48 -23.47
N ARG A 198 -1.24 -21.65 -22.54
CA ARG A 198 0.19 -21.54 -22.14
C ARG A 198 0.37 -21.40 -20.62
N PRO A 199 -0.16 -22.31 -19.78
CA PRO A 199 -0.09 -22.19 -18.33
C PRO A 199 1.35 -22.12 -17.80
N GLU A 200 2.27 -22.87 -18.41
CA GLU A 200 3.69 -22.85 -18.03
C GLU A 200 4.33 -21.50 -18.26
N TYR A 201 3.92 -20.78 -19.31
CA TYR A 201 4.40 -19.43 -19.59
C TYR A 201 3.97 -18.46 -18.47
N LEU A 202 2.72 -18.48 -18.04
CA LEU A 202 2.26 -17.68 -16.92
C LEU A 202 2.97 -18.04 -15.62
N HIS A 203 3.22 -19.32 -15.37
CA HIS A 203 4.00 -19.75 -14.22
C HIS A 203 5.43 -19.21 -14.25
N GLN A 204 6.08 -19.15 -15.41
CA GLN A 204 7.42 -18.59 -15.56
C GLN A 204 7.42 -17.07 -15.30
N ILE A 205 6.45 -16.32 -15.83
CA ILE A 205 6.28 -14.90 -15.53
C ILE A 205 6.14 -14.71 -14.00
N MET A 206 5.19 -15.42 -13.41
CA MET A 206 4.89 -15.29 -11.96
C MET A 206 6.12 -15.62 -11.10
N GLN A 207 6.87 -16.66 -11.44
CA GLN A 207 8.11 -17.02 -10.74
C GLN A 207 9.15 -15.89 -10.76
N LYS A 208 9.30 -15.17 -11.88
CA LYS A 208 10.21 -14.02 -11.94
C LYS A 208 9.76 -12.89 -11.02
N PHE A 209 8.47 -12.59 -10.98
CA PHE A 209 7.91 -11.57 -10.07
C PHE A 209 8.04 -11.97 -8.60
N VAL A 210 7.76 -13.22 -8.28
CA VAL A 210 7.89 -13.76 -6.91
C VAL A 210 9.35 -13.76 -6.43
N ARG A 211 10.31 -14.15 -7.29
CA ARG A 211 11.74 -14.05 -6.95
C ARG A 211 12.15 -12.62 -6.68
N ARG A 212 11.71 -11.68 -7.53
CA ARG A 212 11.97 -10.25 -7.35
C ARG A 212 11.41 -9.74 -6.01
N ALA A 213 10.18 -10.11 -5.68
CA ALA A 213 9.53 -9.75 -4.43
C ALA A 213 10.23 -10.36 -3.21
N SER A 214 10.61 -11.64 -3.28
CA SER A 214 11.36 -12.31 -2.22
C SER A 214 12.71 -11.63 -1.97
N ALA A 215 13.45 -11.32 -3.03
CA ALA A 215 14.72 -10.61 -2.94
C ALA A 215 14.56 -9.20 -2.34
N GLN A 216 13.47 -8.50 -2.68
CA GLN A 216 13.14 -7.21 -2.07
C GLN A 216 12.86 -7.33 -0.58
N MET A 217 12.09 -8.35 -0.17
CA MET A 217 11.83 -8.62 1.24
C MET A 217 13.13 -8.93 1.99
N ASP A 218 14.02 -9.73 1.43
CA ASP A 218 15.33 -10.06 2.02
C ASP A 218 16.22 -8.82 2.16
N PHE A 219 16.22 -7.95 1.14
CA PHE A 219 16.96 -6.70 1.16
C PHE A 219 16.42 -5.75 2.24
N LEU A 220 15.11 -5.58 2.32
CA LEU A 220 14.46 -4.71 3.31
C LEU A 220 14.72 -5.22 4.73
N GLU A 221 14.58 -6.52 4.97
CA GLU A 221 14.83 -7.12 6.28
C GLU A 221 16.28 -6.94 6.73
N LYS A 222 17.25 -7.05 5.81
CA LYS A 222 18.67 -6.93 6.11
C LYS A 222 19.18 -5.50 6.28
N ASN A 223 18.64 -4.54 5.51
CA ASN A 223 19.23 -3.22 5.37
C ASN A 223 18.36 -2.08 5.92
N PHE A 224 17.10 -2.35 6.16
CA PHE A 224 16.16 -1.35 6.64
C PHE A 224 15.45 -1.85 7.87
N HIS A 225 15.21 -0.95 8.82
CA HIS A 225 14.18 -1.23 9.80
C HIS A 225 12.86 -1.44 9.08
N VAL A 226 12.33 -2.64 9.22
CA VAL A 226 10.97 -2.92 8.86
C VAL A 226 10.14 -2.44 10.04
N ASP A 227 9.44 -1.33 9.87
CA ASP A 227 8.83 -0.58 10.95
C ASP A 227 7.47 -1.16 11.34
N ASN A 228 7.19 -1.20 12.63
CA ASN A 228 5.90 -1.59 13.20
C ASN A 228 4.91 -0.42 13.32
N ASP A 229 5.10 0.67 12.58
CA ASP A 229 4.15 1.78 12.50
C ASP A 229 3.19 1.65 11.30
N PRO A 230 2.26 0.69 11.31
CA PRO A 230 1.37 0.42 10.21
C PRO A 230 0.11 1.27 10.31
N ILE A 231 0.24 2.59 10.20
CA ILE A 231 -0.92 3.47 10.24
C ILE A 231 -1.81 3.24 9.04
N THR A 232 -1.24 2.97 7.86
CA THR A 232 -2.04 2.70 6.66
C THR A 232 -1.43 1.58 5.84
N LEU A 233 -2.23 0.56 5.53
CA LEU A 233 -1.84 -0.58 4.68
C LEU A 233 -2.32 -0.44 3.23
N HIS A 234 -3.01 0.50 2.84
CA HIS A 234 -3.72 0.88 1.63
C HIS A 234 -4.99 1.60 2.10
N CYS A 235 -6.18 1.06 1.89
CA CYS A 235 -7.43 1.67 2.35
C CYS A 235 -7.86 1.26 3.78
N THR A 236 -6.98 0.66 4.57
CA THR A 236 -7.25 0.26 5.97
C THR A 236 -6.01 0.43 6.85
N PRO A 237 -6.17 0.81 8.11
CA PRO A 237 -5.04 0.85 9.04
C PRO A 237 -4.55 -0.53 9.42
N GLY A 238 -3.25 -0.62 9.65
CA GLY A 238 -2.58 -1.85 10.07
C GLY A 238 -2.18 -1.89 11.55
N MET A 239 -2.60 -0.92 12.35
CA MET A 239 -2.31 -0.92 13.79
C MET A 239 -2.87 -2.17 14.46
N ILE A 240 -2.03 -2.92 15.15
CA ILE A 240 -2.39 -4.18 15.81
C ILE A 240 -1.41 -4.43 16.96
N SER A 241 -1.83 -5.20 17.96
CA SER A 241 -0.94 -5.65 19.04
C SER A 241 -0.06 -6.83 18.59
N GLY A 242 1.07 -7.02 19.26
CA GLY A 242 1.90 -8.22 19.10
C GLY A 242 2.79 -8.23 17.84
N LEU A 243 3.00 -7.07 17.19
CA LEU A 243 4.05 -6.94 16.20
C LEU A 243 5.43 -6.99 16.88
N ALA A 244 6.41 -7.56 16.21
CA ALA A 244 7.81 -7.46 16.62
C ALA A 244 8.30 -6.01 16.53
N GLU A 245 9.46 -5.72 17.11
CA GLU A 245 10.07 -4.39 17.03
C GLU A 245 10.69 -4.15 15.65
N ASP A 246 11.23 -5.19 15.03
CA ASP A 246 11.88 -5.14 13.72
C ASP A 246 11.66 -6.41 12.89
N GLY A 247 12.27 -6.45 11.71
CA GLY A 247 12.19 -7.55 10.76
C GLY A 247 10.81 -7.72 10.13
N LEU A 248 10.65 -8.73 9.29
CA LEU A 248 9.39 -8.96 8.59
C LEU A 248 8.22 -9.26 9.55
N LYS A 249 8.51 -9.70 10.78
CA LYS A 249 7.50 -9.90 11.84
C LYS A 249 7.02 -8.60 12.50
N ALA A 250 7.59 -7.47 12.12
CA ALA A 250 7.08 -6.14 12.47
C ALA A 250 6.07 -5.60 11.45
N THR A 251 5.84 -6.29 10.33
CA THR A 251 5.10 -5.74 9.19
C THR A 251 3.97 -6.65 8.70
N TRP A 252 3.17 -6.09 7.81
CA TRP A 252 2.08 -6.75 7.12
C TRP A 252 2.49 -7.17 5.71
N TYR A 253 1.93 -8.29 5.24
CA TYR A 253 1.81 -8.60 3.82
C TYR A 253 0.48 -8.07 3.31
N ARG A 254 0.49 -7.40 2.17
CA ARG A 254 -0.70 -6.93 1.46
C ARG A 254 -0.69 -7.50 0.05
N GLY A 255 -1.65 -8.39 -0.24
CA GLY A 255 -1.79 -9.02 -1.55
C GLY A 255 -3.14 -8.74 -2.20
N MET A 256 -3.19 -8.81 -3.53
CA MET A 256 -4.39 -8.76 -4.35
C MET A 256 -4.10 -9.28 -5.75
N ALA A 257 -5.16 -9.68 -6.44
CA ALA A 257 -5.16 -10.05 -7.85
C ALA A 257 -6.48 -9.58 -8.49
N GLN A 258 -6.61 -8.26 -8.71
CA GLN A 258 -7.84 -7.67 -9.23
C GLN A 258 -8.22 -8.20 -10.62
N PRO A 259 -7.27 -8.48 -11.55
CA PRO A 259 -7.58 -9.13 -12.83
C PRO A 259 -8.28 -10.48 -12.67
N PHE A 260 -8.13 -11.17 -11.53
CA PHE A 260 -8.72 -12.49 -11.30
C PHE A 260 -10.21 -12.48 -10.90
N SER A 261 -10.91 -11.39 -11.10
CA SER A 261 -12.33 -11.27 -10.74
C SER A 261 -13.21 -12.36 -11.35
N CYS A 262 -12.88 -12.85 -12.55
CA CYS A 262 -13.61 -13.91 -13.27
C CYS A 262 -12.94 -15.29 -13.19
N VAL A 263 -11.81 -15.42 -12.50
CA VAL A 263 -11.02 -16.66 -12.43
C VAL A 263 -11.64 -17.62 -11.41
N SER A 264 -11.66 -18.92 -11.72
CA SER A 264 -12.18 -19.96 -10.82
C SER A 264 -11.35 -20.09 -9.53
N PRO A 265 -11.92 -20.62 -8.43
CA PRO A 265 -11.14 -20.85 -7.21
C PRO A 265 -9.95 -21.79 -7.40
N SER A 266 -10.05 -22.79 -8.30
CA SER A 266 -8.92 -23.69 -8.59
C SER A 266 -7.79 -22.97 -9.31
N MET A 267 -8.09 -22.18 -10.32
CA MET A 267 -7.10 -21.36 -11.03
C MET A 267 -6.52 -20.26 -10.13
N PHE A 268 -7.35 -19.61 -9.30
CA PHE A 268 -6.84 -18.70 -8.28
C PHE A 268 -5.83 -19.39 -7.34
N LYS A 269 -6.12 -20.63 -6.93
CA LYS A 269 -5.19 -21.38 -6.10
C LYS A 269 -3.87 -21.63 -6.84
N GLU A 270 -3.93 -22.07 -8.07
CA GLU A 270 -2.78 -22.45 -8.90
C GLU A 270 -1.92 -21.25 -9.27
N PHE A 271 -2.53 -20.20 -9.83
CA PHE A 271 -1.80 -19.07 -10.42
C PHE A 271 -1.49 -17.93 -9.43
N GLU A 272 -2.17 -17.86 -8.29
CA GLU A 272 -1.94 -16.80 -7.29
C GLU A 272 -1.58 -17.36 -5.91
N PHE A 273 -2.49 -18.13 -5.30
CA PHE A 273 -2.39 -18.49 -3.89
C PHE A 273 -1.12 -19.27 -3.54
N ASP A 274 -0.74 -20.26 -4.35
CA ASP A 274 0.41 -21.12 -4.09
C ASP A 274 1.73 -20.32 -4.17
N TYR A 275 1.75 -19.20 -4.88
CA TYR A 275 2.89 -18.28 -4.97
C TYR A 275 2.94 -17.28 -3.82
N ILE A 276 1.82 -16.70 -3.44
CA ILE A 276 1.80 -15.64 -2.43
C ILE A 276 1.88 -16.18 -1.01
N LYS A 277 1.33 -17.36 -0.73
CA LYS A 277 1.29 -17.93 0.62
C LYS A 277 2.68 -17.98 1.29
N PRO A 278 3.75 -18.49 0.65
CA PRO A 278 5.08 -18.50 1.25
C PRO A 278 5.61 -17.10 1.59
N LEU A 279 5.35 -16.10 0.74
CA LEU A 279 5.75 -14.71 0.98
C LEU A 279 4.94 -14.08 2.13
N ALA A 280 3.63 -14.27 2.10
CA ALA A 280 2.71 -13.74 3.10
C ALA A 280 3.04 -14.23 4.51
N GLU A 281 3.36 -15.52 4.66
CA GLU A 281 3.69 -16.13 5.95
C GLU A 281 5.06 -15.70 6.52
N ARG A 282 5.88 -14.99 5.75
CA ARG A 282 7.10 -14.33 6.27
C ARG A 282 6.76 -13.11 7.13
N CYS A 283 5.69 -12.40 6.84
CA CYS A 283 5.23 -11.23 7.61
C CYS A 283 4.49 -11.63 8.90
N ALA A 284 4.19 -10.63 9.76
CA ALA A 284 3.42 -10.87 10.98
C ALA A 284 1.96 -11.19 10.65
N TYR A 285 1.35 -10.39 9.80
CA TYR A 285 -0.06 -10.51 9.42
C TYR A 285 -0.24 -10.32 7.92
N THR A 286 -1.35 -10.85 7.41
CA THR A 286 -1.73 -10.74 6.00
C THR A 286 -3.07 -10.03 5.87
N TYR A 287 -3.12 -9.06 4.96
CA TYR A 287 -4.32 -8.48 4.40
C TYR A 287 -4.39 -8.85 2.92
N TYR A 288 -5.46 -9.55 2.51
CA TYR A 288 -5.63 -9.95 1.10
C TYR A 288 -6.92 -9.40 0.51
N GLY A 289 -6.87 -9.00 -0.75
CA GLY A 289 -8.01 -8.57 -1.56
C GLY A 289 -8.16 -7.05 -1.68
N CYS A 290 -8.81 -6.59 -2.74
CA CYS A 290 -9.14 -5.20 -3.04
C CYS A 290 -10.52 -5.10 -3.65
N CYS A 291 -10.60 -4.98 -4.99
CA CYS A 291 -11.87 -4.84 -5.74
C CYS A 291 -12.41 -6.18 -6.28
N GLU A 292 -11.60 -7.24 -6.28
CA GLU A 292 -12.01 -8.56 -6.72
C GLU A 292 -12.95 -9.25 -5.72
N PRO A 293 -13.96 -10.01 -6.20
CA PRO A 293 -14.83 -10.81 -5.35
C PRO A 293 -14.06 -11.99 -4.75
N LEU A 294 -14.11 -12.15 -3.43
CA LEU A 294 -13.39 -13.18 -2.70
C LEU A 294 -14.31 -14.19 -1.99
N ASP A 295 -15.62 -14.08 -2.15
CA ASP A 295 -16.62 -14.91 -1.47
C ASP A 295 -16.40 -16.41 -1.70
N ASN A 296 -16.03 -16.83 -2.90
CA ASN A 296 -15.75 -18.22 -3.25
C ASN A 296 -14.28 -18.65 -3.00
N ARG A 297 -13.42 -17.77 -2.48
CA ARG A 297 -11.97 -17.99 -2.22
C ARG A 297 -11.61 -17.99 -0.75
N ILE A 298 -12.55 -17.69 0.14
CA ILE A 298 -12.31 -17.57 1.59
C ILE A 298 -11.68 -18.83 2.14
N GLU A 299 -12.17 -20.02 1.76
CA GLU A 299 -11.64 -21.31 2.26
C GLU A 299 -10.19 -21.58 1.77
N ILE A 300 -9.79 -21.00 0.65
CA ILE A 300 -8.40 -21.06 0.17
C ILE A 300 -7.56 -20.10 0.98
N LEU A 301 -8.00 -18.85 1.11
CA LEU A 301 -7.26 -17.79 1.81
C LEU A 301 -7.06 -18.09 3.30
N LYS A 302 -8.01 -18.75 3.97
CA LYS A 302 -7.88 -19.20 5.36
C LYS A 302 -6.70 -20.16 5.59
N LYS A 303 -6.13 -20.76 4.56
CA LYS A 303 -4.91 -21.58 4.66
C LYS A 303 -3.63 -20.75 4.83
N ILE A 304 -3.68 -19.41 4.71
CA ILE A 304 -2.61 -18.50 5.12
C ILE A 304 -2.69 -18.36 6.63
N ARG A 305 -1.68 -18.86 7.35
CA ARG A 305 -1.68 -18.97 8.83
C ARG A 305 -1.82 -17.64 9.56
N ASN A 306 -1.28 -16.57 8.98
CA ASN A 306 -1.29 -15.22 9.52
C ASN A 306 -2.31 -14.30 8.83
N LEU A 307 -3.32 -14.85 8.16
CA LEU A 307 -4.40 -14.06 7.57
C LEU A 307 -5.18 -13.33 8.67
N ARG A 308 -5.33 -12.02 8.52
CA ARG A 308 -6.03 -11.17 9.50
C ARG A 308 -7.14 -10.35 8.88
N LYS A 309 -6.97 -9.91 7.63
CA LYS A 309 -7.95 -9.10 6.91
C LYS A 309 -8.18 -9.62 5.52
N ILE A 310 -9.43 -9.52 5.06
CA ILE A 310 -9.83 -9.77 3.68
C ILE A 310 -10.54 -8.52 3.16
N GLY A 311 -10.17 -8.07 1.96
CA GLY A 311 -10.91 -7.04 1.23
C GLY A 311 -12.27 -7.59 0.82
N ALA A 312 -13.34 -6.85 1.13
CA ALA A 312 -14.68 -7.20 0.70
C ALA A 312 -15.21 -6.10 -0.21
N ALA A 313 -15.05 -6.26 -1.52
CA ALA A 313 -15.69 -5.38 -2.47
C ALA A 313 -17.21 -5.56 -2.40
N LEU A 314 -17.94 -4.44 -2.32
CA LEU A 314 -19.40 -4.47 -2.36
C LEU A 314 -19.86 -4.86 -3.77
N SER A 315 -20.02 -6.17 -4.00
CA SER A 315 -20.71 -6.68 -5.18
C SER A 315 -22.17 -6.89 -4.84
N PRO A 316 -23.12 -6.65 -5.76
CA PRO A 316 -24.54 -6.99 -5.58
C PRO A 316 -24.78 -8.47 -5.27
N ARG A 317 -23.77 -9.33 -5.49
CA ARG A 317 -23.80 -10.76 -5.17
C ARG A 317 -23.26 -11.09 -3.77
N LEU A 318 -22.67 -10.12 -3.06
CA LEU A 318 -22.09 -10.31 -1.74
C LEU A 318 -23.20 -10.29 -0.67
N ARG A 319 -23.80 -11.45 -0.44
CA ARG A 319 -24.22 -11.82 0.92
C ARG A 319 -22.99 -12.45 1.59
N VAL A 320 -22.11 -11.61 2.15
CA VAL A 320 -21.02 -12.12 2.99
C VAL A 320 -21.68 -12.75 4.20
N ASP A 321 -21.66 -14.07 4.26
CA ASP A 321 -21.98 -14.76 5.49
C ASP A 321 -20.83 -14.57 6.48
N LEU A 322 -20.92 -13.49 7.24
CA LEU A 322 -19.91 -13.10 8.23
C LEU A 322 -19.66 -14.21 9.27
N SER A 323 -20.59 -15.16 9.43
CA SER A 323 -20.41 -16.33 10.32
C SER A 323 -19.29 -17.26 9.86
N LYS A 324 -18.91 -17.22 8.57
CA LYS A 324 -17.80 -18.00 8.01
C LYS A 324 -16.42 -17.37 8.22
N ILE A 325 -16.38 -16.09 8.58
CA ILE A 325 -15.11 -15.34 8.76
C ILE A 325 -14.68 -15.36 10.23
N ALA A 326 -15.61 -15.54 11.15
CA ALA A 326 -15.39 -15.43 12.60
C ALA A 326 -14.90 -16.69 13.31
N LYS A 327 -14.37 -17.69 12.55
CA LYS A 327 -13.81 -18.92 13.16
C LYS A 327 -12.33 -19.07 12.86
#